data_47cc96a209ba07d2be784576cb376fe9
#
_entry.id   47cc96a209ba07d2be784576cb376fe9
#
_cell.length_a   1.000
_cell.length_b   1.000
_cell.length_c   1.000
_cell.angle_alpha   90.00
_cell.angle_beta   90.00
_cell.angle_gamma   90.00
#
_symmetry.space_group_name_H-M   'P 1'
#
loop_
_entity.id
_entity.type
_entity.pdbx_description
1 polymer ?
#
loop_
_entity_poly.entity_id
_entity_poly.type
_entity_poly.pdbx_seq_one_letter_code
_entity_poly.pdbx_strand_id
1 'polypeptide(L)'
;MNMEKRLIILSGPSCVGKSPLLKAVRKMYPEISFRMPILYTSRPARSIETEGIDYYFRSEQDIRSFPRERFIVGQIRRIWQAIDLMEMQGLFVHSSLIIAEIYPTLGKLFRDHPLIRQLTADFEVHTVFISPASEDEIHALQINTGFASPEEAAAAIMLPKLIGRTQQQGKLLTPDVLKDLEIRASMAYEEMKMGETYTYRIVNHDGEDSNNWRYTPPVGHAGVTLKRFVDIIRK
;
A
#
# COMPACT_ATOMS: atom_id res chain seq x y z
N MET A 1 -8.91 -30.23 2.97
CA MET A 1 -7.55 -29.66 2.77
C MET A 1 -7.40 -28.53 3.76
N ASN A 2 -6.46 -28.64 4.72
CA ASN A 2 -6.10 -27.50 5.54
C ASN A 2 -5.54 -26.44 4.58
N MET A 3 -6.23 -25.33 4.41
CA MET A 3 -5.66 -24.19 3.67
C MET A 3 -4.47 -23.70 4.49
N GLU A 4 -3.29 -23.70 3.88
CA GLU A 4 -2.11 -23.10 4.49
C GLU A 4 -2.41 -21.65 4.88
N LYS A 5 -2.10 -21.31 6.10
CA LYS A 5 -2.32 -19.94 6.60
C LYS A 5 -1.33 -19.00 5.95
N ARG A 6 -1.79 -17.87 5.46
CA ARG A 6 -0.96 -16.92 4.72
C ARG A 6 -1.15 -15.49 5.15
N LEU A 7 -0.04 -14.78 5.34
CA LEU A 7 0.02 -13.36 5.55
C LEU A 7 0.71 -12.68 4.36
N ILE A 8 0.02 -11.75 3.72
CA ILE A 8 0.60 -10.90 2.68
C ILE A 8 0.75 -9.48 3.22
N ILE A 9 1.99 -8.98 3.27
CA ILE A 9 2.29 -7.58 3.55
C ILE A 9 2.39 -6.86 2.21
N LEU A 10 1.34 -6.11 1.86
CA LEU A 10 1.24 -5.37 0.62
C LEU A 10 1.66 -3.92 0.83
N SER A 11 2.68 -3.49 0.12
CA SER A 11 3.22 -2.12 0.21
C SER A 11 3.46 -1.51 -1.17
N GLY A 12 3.82 -0.25 -1.18
CA GLY A 12 4.16 0.52 -2.37
C GLY A 12 3.83 1.99 -2.21
N PRO A 13 4.31 2.85 -3.10
CA PRO A 13 4.04 4.28 -3.07
C PRO A 13 2.55 4.62 -3.07
N SER A 14 2.26 5.83 -2.67
CA SER A 14 0.89 6.37 -2.75
C SER A 14 0.43 6.39 -4.21
N CYS A 15 -0.83 6.02 -4.47
CA CYS A 15 -1.41 6.05 -5.82
C CYS A 15 -0.90 5.00 -6.81
N VAL A 16 -0.14 3.99 -6.36
CA VAL A 16 0.39 2.92 -7.23
C VAL A 16 -0.63 1.84 -7.60
N GLY A 17 -1.89 1.96 -7.13
CA GLY A 17 -2.97 1.05 -7.50
C GLY A 17 -3.26 -0.08 -6.50
N LYS A 18 -2.78 -0.01 -5.23
CA LYS A 18 -3.05 -1.06 -4.23
C LYS A 18 -4.53 -1.23 -3.92
N SER A 19 -5.22 -0.14 -3.63
CA SER A 19 -6.66 -0.19 -3.27
C SER A 19 -7.55 -0.70 -4.41
N PRO A 20 -7.42 -0.26 -5.69
CA PRO A 20 -8.17 -0.86 -6.77
C PRO A 20 -7.77 -2.32 -7.05
N LEU A 21 -6.50 -2.72 -6.84
CA LEU A 21 -6.07 -4.11 -6.92
C LEU A 21 -6.84 -5.00 -5.94
N LEU A 22 -6.92 -4.61 -4.67
CA LEU A 22 -7.64 -5.39 -3.65
C LEU A 22 -9.14 -5.46 -3.93
N LYS A 23 -9.74 -4.36 -4.45
CA LYS A 23 -11.13 -4.36 -4.91
C LYS A 23 -11.32 -5.31 -6.09
N ALA A 24 -10.38 -5.34 -7.04
CA ALA A 24 -10.41 -6.24 -8.19
C ALA A 24 -10.28 -7.71 -7.76
N VAL A 25 -9.42 -8.04 -6.80
CA VAL A 25 -9.34 -9.40 -6.23
C VAL A 25 -10.70 -9.83 -5.68
N ARG A 26 -11.31 -9.02 -4.82
CA ARG A 26 -12.63 -9.35 -4.23
C ARG A 26 -13.73 -9.53 -5.28
N LYS A 27 -13.68 -8.73 -6.36
CA LYS A 27 -14.70 -8.77 -7.43
C LYS A 27 -14.51 -9.95 -8.37
N MET A 28 -13.26 -10.23 -8.77
CA MET A 28 -12.95 -11.18 -9.82
C MET A 28 -12.68 -12.61 -9.30
N TYR A 29 -12.29 -12.71 -8.02
CA TYR A 29 -11.92 -13.97 -7.37
C TYR A 29 -12.65 -14.09 -6.03
N PRO A 30 -14.00 -14.18 -6.02
CA PRO A 30 -14.79 -14.22 -4.79
C PRO A 30 -14.47 -15.44 -3.90
N GLU A 31 -13.88 -16.49 -4.48
CA GLU A 31 -13.37 -17.64 -3.74
C GLU A 31 -12.14 -17.31 -2.88
N ILE A 32 -11.42 -16.23 -3.20
CA ILE A 32 -10.28 -15.74 -2.40
C ILE A 32 -10.82 -14.84 -1.29
N SER A 33 -11.20 -15.47 -0.18
CA SER A 33 -11.64 -14.73 1.01
C SER A 33 -10.45 -14.32 1.85
N PHE A 34 -10.25 -13.01 2.05
CA PHE A 34 -9.18 -12.48 2.89
C PHE A 34 -9.69 -11.42 3.86
N ARG A 35 -9.01 -11.29 4.98
CA ARG A 35 -9.22 -10.24 5.96
C ARG A 35 -8.10 -9.21 5.91
N MET A 36 -8.40 -8.00 6.32
CA MET A 36 -7.44 -6.90 6.41
C MET A 36 -7.52 -6.28 7.80
N PRO A 37 -6.38 -5.93 8.42
CA PRO A 37 -6.39 -5.10 9.63
C PRO A 37 -6.87 -3.69 9.31
N ILE A 38 -7.56 -3.08 10.25
CA ILE A 38 -7.95 -1.67 10.18
C ILE A 38 -6.91 -0.85 10.93
N LEU A 39 -6.17 -0.02 10.20
CA LEU A 39 -5.10 0.78 10.78
C LEU A 39 -5.63 2.07 11.40
N TYR A 40 -4.95 2.57 12.41
CA TYR A 40 -5.14 3.92 12.94
C TYR A 40 -4.37 4.92 12.09
N THR A 41 -4.93 6.13 11.91
CA THR A 41 -4.27 7.20 11.16
C THR A 41 -4.60 8.58 11.72
N SER A 42 -3.61 9.49 11.75
CA SER A 42 -3.80 10.87 12.19
C SER A 42 -4.27 11.82 11.08
N ARG A 43 -4.31 11.36 9.83
CA ARG A 43 -4.86 12.20 8.77
C ARG A 43 -6.39 12.26 8.86
N PRO A 44 -7.01 13.35 8.43
CA PRO A 44 -8.46 13.42 8.29
C PRO A 44 -9.01 12.35 7.34
N ALA A 45 -10.23 11.88 7.62
CA ALA A 45 -10.97 11.01 6.71
C ALA A 45 -11.20 11.69 5.36
N ARG A 46 -11.13 10.91 4.28
CA ARG A 46 -11.59 11.36 2.96
C ARG A 46 -13.11 11.20 2.88
N SER A 47 -13.75 11.92 1.96
CA SER A 47 -15.21 11.91 1.81
C SER A 47 -15.84 10.53 1.59
N ILE A 48 -15.08 9.58 1.09
CA ILE A 48 -15.53 8.21 0.80
C ILE A 48 -15.08 7.18 1.85
N GLU A 49 -14.34 7.60 2.86
CA GLU A 49 -13.80 6.72 3.90
C GLU A 49 -14.69 6.70 5.14
N THR A 50 -14.80 5.54 5.75
CA THR A 50 -15.66 5.29 6.90
C THR A 50 -14.83 4.88 8.11
N GLU A 51 -15.12 5.51 9.27
CA GLU A 51 -14.54 5.13 10.57
C GLU A 51 -14.81 3.65 10.88
N GLY A 52 -13.75 2.94 11.29
CA GLY A 52 -13.84 1.53 11.66
C GLY A 52 -14.02 0.55 10.49
N ILE A 53 -13.95 1.04 9.25
CA ILE A 53 -13.95 0.23 8.02
C ILE A 53 -12.67 0.44 7.24
N ASP A 54 -12.36 1.70 6.90
CA ASP A 54 -11.15 2.04 6.15
C ASP A 54 -9.98 2.31 7.09
N TYR A 55 -10.23 3.09 8.13
CA TYR A 55 -9.27 3.45 9.18
C TYR A 55 -10.00 3.75 10.49
N TYR A 56 -9.24 3.71 11.60
CA TYR A 56 -9.59 4.41 12.84
C TYR A 56 -8.92 5.78 12.80
N PHE A 57 -9.73 6.85 12.65
CA PHE A 57 -9.23 8.22 12.58
C PHE A 57 -9.05 8.79 13.98
N ARG A 58 -7.83 9.09 14.38
CA ARG A 58 -7.48 9.61 15.71
C ARG A 58 -6.56 10.81 15.58
N SER A 59 -6.50 11.65 16.60
CA SER A 59 -5.54 12.75 16.61
C SER A 59 -4.09 12.23 16.61
N GLU A 60 -3.16 13.08 16.17
CA GLU A 60 -1.72 12.76 16.28
C GLU A 60 -1.34 12.47 17.74
N GLN A 61 -1.85 13.29 18.67
CA GLN A 61 -1.57 13.15 20.10
C GLN A 61 -2.03 11.79 20.63
N ASP A 62 -3.23 11.35 20.24
CA ASP A 62 -3.77 10.05 20.65
C ASP A 62 -2.89 8.92 20.16
N ILE A 63 -2.56 8.89 18.84
CA ILE A 63 -1.75 7.81 18.26
C ILE A 63 -0.35 7.77 18.86
N ARG A 64 0.26 8.91 19.12
CA ARG A 64 1.57 8.99 19.75
C ARG A 64 1.57 8.46 21.19
N SER A 65 0.46 8.60 21.90
CA SER A 65 0.29 8.12 23.27
C SER A 65 -0.08 6.64 23.38
N PHE A 66 -0.37 5.95 22.28
CA PHE A 66 -0.74 4.55 22.31
C PHE A 66 0.36 3.68 22.96
N PRO A 67 -0.02 2.76 23.87
CA PRO A 67 0.93 1.88 24.55
C PRO A 67 1.63 0.95 23.56
N ARG A 68 2.96 0.93 23.60
CA ARG A 68 3.79 0.17 22.64
C ARG A 68 3.70 -1.35 22.83
N GLU A 69 3.22 -1.79 23.97
CA GLU A 69 2.92 -3.19 24.26
C GLU A 69 1.75 -3.72 23.44
N ARG A 70 0.85 -2.81 23.02
CA ARG A 70 -0.35 -3.14 22.23
C ARG A 70 -0.29 -2.64 20.81
N PHE A 71 0.43 -1.56 20.53
CA PHE A 71 0.40 -0.91 19.23
C PHE A 71 1.79 -0.80 18.60
N ILE A 72 1.90 -1.17 17.34
CA ILE A 72 3.02 -0.77 16.50
C ILE A 72 2.69 0.62 15.97
N VAL A 73 3.47 1.61 16.35
CA VAL A 73 3.23 3.02 15.98
C VAL A 73 4.41 3.52 15.16
N GLY A 74 4.09 4.16 14.05
CA GLY A 74 5.09 4.77 13.17
C GLY A 74 4.61 6.08 12.57
N GLN A 75 5.57 6.93 12.22
CA GLN A 75 5.32 8.15 11.47
C GLN A 75 5.65 7.92 10.00
N ILE A 76 4.71 8.29 9.14
CA ILE A 76 4.84 8.23 7.69
C ILE A 76 4.68 9.65 7.16
N ARG A 77 5.80 10.26 6.74
CA ARG A 77 5.82 11.68 6.42
C ARG A 77 5.37 12.51 7.63
N ARG A 78 4.23 13.21 7.51
CA ARG A 78 3.62 14.00 8.61
C ARG A 78 2.43 13.30 9.26
N ILE A 79 2.16 12.05 8.92
CA ILE A 79 0.99 11.30 9.38
C ILE A 79 1.47 10.22 10.34
N TRP A 80 0.85 10.13 11.50
CA TRP A 80 1.04 9.01 12.41
C TRP A 80 0.08 7.89 12.09
N GLN A 81 0.57 6.66 12.12
CA GLN A 81 -0.23 5.46 11.95
C GLN A 81 0.09 4.45 13.04
N ALA A 82 -0.90 3.61 13.34
CA ALA A 82 -0.69 2.50 14.27
C ALA A 82 -1.44 1.25 13.82
N ILE A 83 -0.92 0.11 14.28
CA ILE A 83 -1.50 -1.23 14.10
C ILE A 83 -1.80 -1.78 15.50
N ASP A 84 -3.03 -2.21 15.75
CA ASP A 84 -3.42 -2.86 17.00
C ASP A 84 -3.03 -4.33 16.97
N LEU A 85 -2.13 -4.74 17.85
CA LEU A 85 -1.65 -6.13 17.95
C LEU A 85 -2.73 -7.09 18.44
N MET A 86 -3.70 -6.62 19.24
CA MET A 86 -4.82 -7.45 19.67
C MET A 86 -5.79 -7.73 18.52
N GLU A 87 -6.06 -6.71 17.67
CA GLU A 87 -6.84 -6.94 16.45
C GLU A 87 -6.14 -7.93 15.53
N MET A 88 -4.81 -7.77 15.34
CA MET A 88 -4.02 -8.71 14.55
C MET A 88 -4.08 -10.12 15.11
N GLN A 89 -3.98 -10.31 16.41
CA GLN A 89 -4.10 -11.62 17.05
C GLN A 89 -5.46 -12.27 16.74
N GLY A 90 -6.55 -11.49 16.82
CA GLY A 90 -7.88 -11.96 16.44
C GLY A 90 -7.96 -12.40 14.98
N LEU A 91 -7.35 -11.62 14.06
CA LEU A 91 -7.31 -11.97 12.64
C LEU A 91 -6.52 -13.28 12.39
N PHE A 92 -5.38 -13.47 13.04
CA PHE A 92 -4.56 -14.69 12.90
C PHE A 92 -5.27 -15.95 13.41
N VAL A 93 -6.12 -15.82 14.43
CA VAL A 93 -6.91 -16.95 14.94
C VAL A 93 -8.04 -17.34 13.98
N HIS A 94 -8.71 -16.35 13.35
CA HIS A 94 -9.96 -16.58 12.64
C HIS A 94 -9.85 -16.52 11.11
N SER A 95 -8.64 -16.33 10.54
CA SER A 95 -8.46 -16.18 9.10
C SER A 95 -7.28 -17.00 8.59
N SER A 96 -7.48 -17.69 7.47
CA SER A 96 -6.41 -18.40 6.76
C SER A 96 -5.62 -17.50 5.80
N LEU A 97 -6.21 -16.38 5.36
CA LEU A 97 -5.54 -15.39 4.50
C LEU A 97 -5.76 -13.99 5.04
N ILE A 98 -4.65 -13.32 5.33
CA ILE A 98 -4.62 -11.93 5.79
C ILE A 98 -3.80 -11.12 4.79
N ILE A 99 -4.35 -9.99 4.34
CA ILE A 99 -3.62 -9.02 3.52
C ILE A 99 -3.53 -7.72 4.31
N ALA A 100 -2.31 -7.37 4.72
CA ALA A 100 -2.02 -6.14 5.45
C ALA A 100 -1.48 -5.08 4.47
N GLU A 101 -2.33 -4.13 4.05
CA GLU A 101 -1.91 -2.98 3.25
C GLU A 101 -1.24 -1.96 4.16
N ILE A 102 0.08 -1.95 4.18
CA ILE A 102 0.89 -1.17 5.11
C ILE A 102 1.95 -0.38 4.35
N TYR A 103 2.20 0.86 4.77
CA TYR A 103 3.31 1.66 4.24
C TYR A 103 4.67 0.99 4.54
N PRO A 104 5.67 1.07 3.63
CA PRO A 104 6.89 0.25 3.74
C PRO A 104 7.62 0.33 5.08
N THR A 105 7.78 1.53 5.66
CA THR A 105 8.47 1.69 6.96
C THR A 105 7.70 1.03 8.11
N LEU A 106 6.38 1.21 8.14
CA LEU A 106 5.53 0.56 9.15
C LEU A 106 5.44 -0.95 8.91
N GLY A 107 5.46 -1.38 7.64
CA GLY A 107 5.50 -2.79 7.24
C GLY A 107 6.75 -3.50 7.74
N LYS A 108 7.91 -2.83 7.74
CA LYS A 108 9.14 -3.35 8.33
C LYS A 108 9.00 -3.53 9.85
N LEU A 109 8.52 -2.50 10.55
CA LEU A 109 8.27 -2.58 12.00
C LEU A 109 7.28 -3.71 12.34
N PHE A 110 6.22 -3.86 11.55
CA PHE A 110 5.23 -4.91 11.70
C PHE A 110 5.86 -6.30 11.53
N ARG A 111 6.54 -6.57 10.41
CA ARG A 111 7.17 -7.85 10.12
C ARG A 111 8.21 -8.25 11.18
N ASP A 112 8.98 -7.27 11.66
CA ASP A 112 10.09 -7.52 12.59
C ASP A 112 9.63 -7.57 14.06
N HIS A 113 8.36 -7.26 14.36
CA HIS A 113 7.81 -7.27 15.72
C HIS A 113 7.76 -8.68 16.32
N PRO A 114 8.30 -8.92 17.54
CA PRO A 114 8.38 -10.26 18.13
C PRO A 114 7.03 -10.99 18.21
N LEU A 115 5.96 -10.29 18.63
CA LEU A 115 4.62 -10.88 18.71
C LEU A 115 4.10 -11.28 17.32
N ILE A 116 4.34 -10.47 16.29
CA ILE A 116 3.91 -10.80 14.92
C ILE A 116 4.65 -12.05 14.44
N ARG A 117 5.95 -12.15 14.65
CA ARG A 117 6.73 -13.34 14.32
C ARG A 117 6.21 -14.59 15.04
N GLN A 118 5.83 -14.46 16.31
CA GLN A 118 5.24 -15.56 17.06
C GLN A 118 3.86 -15.95 16.51
N LEU A 119 2.97 -14.98 16.25
CA LEU A 119 1.62 -15.20 15.72
C LEU A 119 1.61 -15.76 14.30
N THR A 120 2.66 -15.52 13.54
CA THR A 120 2.81 -15.99 12.14
C THR A 120 3.73 -17.20 12.03
N ALA A 121 4.08 -17.87 13.11
CA ALA A 121 4.99 -19.02 13.08
C ALA A 121 4.47 -20.17 12.20
N ASP A 122 3.14 -20.32 12.09
CA ASP A 122 2.44 -21.27 11.23
C ASP A 122 1.84 -20.64 9.97
N PHE A 123 2.23 -19.39 9.64
CA PHE A 123 1.82 -18.69 8.43
C PHE A 123 2.96 -18.64 7.42
N GLU A 124 2.64 -18.82 6.16
CA GLU A 124 3.52 -18.42 5.07
C GLU A 124 3.43 -16.90 4.89
N VAL A 125 4.55 -16.21 5.12
CA VAL A 125 4.61 -14.74 5.08
C VAL A 125 5.20 -14.27 3.76
N HIS A 126 4.39 -13.63 2.94
CA HIS A 126 4.82 -12.99 1.69
C HIS A 126 4.83 -11.48 1.82
N THR A 127 5.91 -10.86 1.36
CA THR A 127 5.98 -9.41 1.20
C THR A 127 5.86 -9.06 -0.27
N VAL A 128 4.89 -8.23 -0.63
CA VAL A 128 4.60 -7.81 -2.00
C VAL A 128 4.70 -6.30 -2.11
N PHE A 129 5.55 -5.83 -3.00
CA PHE A 129 5.70 -4.42 -3.29
C PHE A 129 5.17 -4.09 -4.68
N ILE A 130 4.24 -3.13 -4.77
CA ILE A 130 3.77 -2.59 -6.04
C ILE A 130 4.58 -1.34 -6.35
N SER A 131 5.31 -1.37 -7.46
CA SER A 131 6.14 -0.26 -7.94
C SER A 131 5.51 0.43 -9.14
N PRO A 132 5.59 1.76 -9.26
CA PRO A 132 5.06 2.48 -10.44
C PRO A 132 5.88 2.27 -11.70
N ALA A 133 7.15 1.88 -11.55
CA ALA A 133 8.10 1.56 -12.62
C ALA A 133 9.20 0.64 -12.08
N SER A 134 9.98 0.03 -12.95
CA SER A 134 11.23 -0.63 -12.59
C SER A 134 12.37 0.39 -12.41
N GLU A 135 13.48 -0.02 -11.82
CA GLU A 135 14.67 0.83 -11.72
C GLU A 135 15.25 1.16 -13.10
N ASP A 136 15.31 0.16 -13.98
CA ASP A 136 15.81 0.35 -15.34
C ASP A 136 14.97 1.38 -16.11
N GLU A 137 13.64 1.35 -15.95
CA GLU A 137 12.74 2.35 -16.55
C GLU A 137 12.99 3.76 -16.00
N ILE A 138 13.25 3.88 -14.70
CA ILE A 138 13.55 5.18 -14.09
C ILE A 138 14.89 5.72 -14.58
N HIS A 139 15.94 4.88 -14.61
CA HIS A 139 17.24 5.29 -15.14
C HIS A 139 17.16 5.64 -16.64
N ALA A 140 16.46 4.84 -17.42
CA ALA A 140 16.25 5.15 -18.84
C ALA A 140 15.50 6.48 -19.01
N LEU A 141 14.48 6.74 -18.21
CA LEU A 141 13.75 8.02 -18.24
C LEU A 141 14.67 9.18 -17.84
N GLN A 142 15.46 9.02 -16.77
CA GLN A 142 16.42 10.04 -16.34
C GLN A 142 17.37 10.43 -17.47
N ILE A 143 18.00 9.45 -18.12
CA ILE A 143 18.98 9.66 -19.19
C ILE A 143 18.31 10.32 -20.42
N ASN A 144 17.17 9.78 -20.85
CA ASN A 144 16.49 10.21 -22.09
C ASN A 144 15.85 11.59 -22.00
N THR A 145 15.48 12.03 -20.81
CA THR A 145 14.79 13.32 -20.59
C THR A 145 15.68 14.37 -19.94
N GLY A 146 16.89 14.00 -19.50
CA GLY A 146 17.83 14.93 -18.86
C GLY A 146 17.47 15.32 -17.44
N PHE A 147 16.68 14.51 -16.73
CA PHE A 147 16.46 14.71 -15.29
C PHE A 147 17.78 14.64 -14.52
N ALA A 148 17.97 15.52 -13.53
CA ALA A 148 19.20 15.59 -12.77
C ALA A 148 19.43 14.34 -11.89
N SER A 149 18.35 13.63 -11.52
CA SER A 149 18.45 12.45 -10.67
C SER A 149 17.33 11.44 -10.91
N PRO A 150 17.50 10.17 -10.45
CA PRO A 150 16.44 9.17 -10.48
C PRO A 150 15.21 9.58 -9.65
N GLU A 151 15.40 10.36 -8.57
CA GLU A 151 14.33 10.90 -7.75
C GLU A 151 13.41 11.83 -8.56
N GLU A 152 14.01 12.71 -9.40
CA GLU A 152 13.25 13.59 -10.29
C GLU A 152 12.48 12.79 -11.35
N ALA A 153 13.11 11.78 -11.94
CA ALA A 153 12.44 10.89 -12.89
C ALA A 153 11.27 10.13 -12.26
N ALA A 154 11.45 9.58 -11.06
CA ALA A 154 10.39 8.91 -10.32
C ALA A 154 9.26 9.87 -9.94
N ALA A 155 9.59 11.09 -9.50
CA ALA A 155 8.62 12.13 -9.21
C ALA A 155 7.80 12.52 -10.43
N ALA A 156 8.42 12.62 -11.61
CA ALA A 156 7.74 12.88 -12.87
C ALA A 156 6.75 11.77 -13.27
N ILE A 157 7.03 10.52 -12.92
CA ILE A 157 6.08 9.41 -13.10
C ILE A 157 4.91 9.50 -12.12
N MET A 158 5.17 9.88 -10.87
CA MET A 158 4.18 9.81 -9.81
C MET A 158 3.28 11.03 -9.69
N LEU A 159 3.79 12.22 -9.99
CA LEU A 159 3.02 13.46 -9.82
C LEU A 159 1.73 13.49 -10.67
N PRO A 160 1.73 13.14 -11.96
CA PRO A 160 0.49 13.06 -12.75
C PRO A 160 -0.53 12.08 -12.15
N LYS A 161 -0.10 10.90 -11.67
CA LYS A 161 -0.97 9.90 -11.04
C LYS A 161 -1.63 10.45 -9.76
N LEU A 162 -0.86 11.16 -8.94
CA LEU A 162 -1.36 11.78 -7.72
C LEU A 162 -2.37 12.89 -8.01
N ILE A 163 -2.10 13.72 -9.03
CA ILE A 163 -3.00 14.78 -9.52
C ILE A 163 -4.30 14.14 -10.04
N GLY A 164 -4.21 13.17 -10.95
CA GLY A 164 -5.36 12.50 -11.55
C GLY A 164 -6.28 11.89 -10.50
N ARG A 165 -5.71 11.16 -9.52
CA ARG A 165 -6.49 10.63 -8.39
C ARG A 165 -7.16 11.72 -7.57
N THR A 166 -6.45 12.81 -7.28
CA THR A 166 -6.97 13.93 -6.48
C THR A 166 -8.18 14.58 -7.17
N GLN A 167 -8.10 14.76 -8.49
CA GLN A 167 -9.21 15.25 -9.31
C GLN A 167 -10.39 14.28 -9.34
N GLN A 168 -10.12 12.96 -9.48
CA GLN A 168 -11.19 11.94 -9.42
C GLN A 168 -11.90 11.90 -8.08
N GLN A 169 -11.24 12.30 -6.99
CA GLN A 169 -11.83 12.46 -5.66
C GLN A 169 -12.61 13.78 -5.49
N GLY A 170 -12.78 14.58 -6.55
CA GLY A 170 -13.49 15.85 -6.53
C GLY A 170 -12.78 16.97 -5.75
N LYS A 171 -11.48 16.83 -5.48
CA LYS A 171 -10.71 17.84 -4.77
C LYS A 171 -10.17 18.90 -5.73
N LEU A 172 -10.25 20.16 -5.32
CA LEU A 172 -9.61 21.26 -6.03
C LEU A 172 -8.09 21.19 -5.86
N LEU A 173 -7.38 21.47 -6.93
CA LEU A 173 -5.92 21.56 -6.93
C LEU A 173 -5.47 22.96 -6.49
N THR A 174 -5.64 23.25 -5.20
CA THR A 174 -5.11 24.50 -4.62
C THR A 174 -3.59 24.44 -4.53
N PRO A 175 -2.87 25.57 -4.39
CA PRO A 175 -1.42 25.60 -4.23
C PRO A 175 -0.92 24.67 -3.10
N ASP A 176 -1.62 24.64 -1.95
CA ASP A 176 -1.25 23.77 -0.82
C ASP A 176 -1.44 22.28 -1.15
N VAL A 177 -2.51 21.94 -1.87
CA VAL A 177 -2.72 20.56 -2.34
C VAL A 177 -1.64 20.15 -3.33
N LEU A 178 -1.31 21.00 -4.30
CA LEU A 178 -0.24 20.71 -5.27
C LEU A 178 1.10 20.51 -4.56
N LYS A 179 1.45 21.37 -3.63
CA LYS A 179 2.68 21.23 -2.82
C LYS A 179 2.73 19.91 -2.05
N ASP A 180 1.61 19.46 -1.47
CA ASP A 180 1.55 18.14 -0.83
C ASP A 180 1.78 17.01 -1.84
N LEU A 181 1.19 17.11 -3.05
CA LEU A 181 1.37 16.11 -4.10
C LEU A 181 2.82 16.07 -4.60
N GLU A 182 3.48 17.21 -4.75
CA GLU A 182 4.90 17.30 -5.12
C GLU A 182 5.80 16.65 -4.07
N ILE A 183 5.58 16.94 -2.78
CA ILE A 183 6.31 16.29 -1.68
C ILE A 183 6.11 14.77 -1.73
N ARG A 184 4.89 14.31 -2.02
CA ARG A 184 4.61 12.88 -2.12
C ARG A 184 5.24 12.23 -3.34
N ALA A 185 5.31 12.95 -4.44
CA ALA A 185 5.97 12.49 -5.66
C ALA A 185 7.48 12.39 -5.48
N SER A 186 8.11 13.41 -4.85
CA SER A 186 9.55 13.42 -4.60
C SER A 186 10.04 12.30 -3.68
N MET A 187 9.17 11.74 -2.83
CA MET A 187 9.51 10.62 -1.96
C MET A 187 9.38 9.25 -2.65
N ALA A 188 8.83 9.20 -3.86
CA ALA A 188 8.47 7.94 -4.50
C ALA A 188 9.69 7.05 -4.76
N TYR A 189 10.82 7.60 -5.14
CA TYR A 189 12.03 6.82 -5.41
C TYR A 189 12.57 6.14 -4.16
N GLU A 190 12.65 6.87 -3.05
CA GLU A 190 13.06 6.29 -1.76
C GLU A 190 12.08 5.20 -1.28
N GLU A 191 10.78 5.41 -1.50
CA GLU A 191 9.76 4.39 -1.23
C GLU A 191 9.96 3.15 -2.10
N MET A 192 10.37 3.30 -3.37
CA MET A 192 10.66 2.20 -4.29
C MET A 192 11.89 1.40 -3.85
N LYS A 193 12.96 2.06 -3.39
CA LYS A 193 14.13 1.39 -2.82
C LYS A 193 13.79 0.51 -1.61
N MET A 194 12.86 0.95 -0.76
CA MET A 194 12.38 0.10 0.34
C MET A 194 11.77 -1.22 -0.17
N GLY A 195 11.23 -1.22 -1.38
CA GLY A 195 10.68 -2.41 -2.04
C GLY A 195 11.72 -3.47 -2.41
N GLU A 196 13.02 -3.15 -2.45
CA GLU A 196 14.09 -4.10 -2.78
C GLU A 196 14.17 -5.26 -1.77
N THR A 197 13.75 -5.02 -0.54
CA THR A 197 13.73 -6.03 0.53
C THR A 197 12.49 -6.92 0.52
N TYR A 198 11.57 -6.71 -0.43
CA TYR A 198 10.33 -7.47 -0.54
C TYR A 198 10.52 -8.73 -1.39
N THR A 199 9.87 -9.83 -1.00
CA THR A 199 9.95 -11.12 -1.70
C THR A 199 9.45 -11.03 -3.14
N TYR A 200 8.38 -10.26 -3.35
CA TYR A 200 7.78 -10.06 -4.67
C TYR A 200 7.70 -8.57 -5.00
N ARG A 201 8.10 -8.22 -6.22
CA ARG A 201 7.94 -6.87 -6.78
C ARG A 201 7.07 -6.98 -8.04
N ILE A 202 6.04 -6.17 -8.10
CA ILE A 202 5.15 -6.07 -9.25
C ILE A 202 5.19 -4.63 -9.77
N VAL A 203 5.61 -4.46 -11.01
CA VAL A 203 5.54 -3.15 -11.68
C VAL A 203 4.12 -2.94 -12.20
N ASN A 204 3.51 -1.83 -11.80
CA ASN A 204 2.20 -1.38 -12.23
C ASN A 204 2.25 0.05 -12.74
N HIS A 205 2.25 0.23 -14.05
CA HIS A 205 2.20 1.56 -14.67
C HIS A 205 0.80 2.19 -14.56
N ASP A 206 -0.25 1.39 -14.30
CA ASP A 206 -1.61 1.86 -14.06
C ASP A 206 -1.78 2.26 -12.60
N GLY A 207 -1.61 3.55 -12.30
CA GLY A 207 -1.89 4.09 -10.97
C GLY A 207 -3.35 3.90 -10.52
N GLU A 208 -3.66 4.36 -9.33
CA GLU A 208 -5.02 4.33 -8.78
C GLU A 208 -6.01 5.17 -9.61
N ASP A 209 -5.49 6.15 -10.35
CA ASP A 209 -6.20 7.04 -11.25
C ASP A 209 -6.56 6.41 -12.61
N SER A 210 -5.95 5.28 -12.97
CA SER A 210 -6.14 4.65 -14.28
C SER A 210 -7.55 4.11 -14.48
N ASN A 211 -8.13 4.38 -15.66
CA ASN A 211 -9.39 3.80 -16.08
C ASN A 211 -9.31 2.29 -16.32
N ASN A 212 -8.12 1.72 -16.49
CA ASN A 212 -7.92 0.28 -16.72
C ASN A 212 -8.46 -0.58 -15.57
N TRP A 213 -8.54 -0.04 -14.35
CA TRP A 213 -9.16 -0.68 -13.19
C TRP A 213 -10.70 -0.78 -13.27
N ARG A 214 -11.35 0.04 -14.12
CA ARG A 214 -12.82 0.08 -14.22
C ARG A 214 -13.40 -1.05 -15.06
N TYR A 215 -12.59 -1.64 -15.91
CA TYR A 215 -13.01 -2.78 -16.73
C TYR A 215 -13.18 -4.05 -15.89
N THR A 216 -13.96 -4.99 -16.39
CA THR A 216 -14.21 -6.30 -15.78
C THR A 216 -13.98 -7.39 -16.82
N PRO A 217 -12.84 -8.10 -16.79
CA PRO A 217 -11.68 -7.90 -15.89
C PRO A 217 -10.90 -6.61 -16.19
N PRO A 218 -10.08 -6.12 -15.24
CA PRO A 218 -9.15 -5.04 -15.51
C PRO A 218 -8.24 -5.32 -16.70
N VAL A 219 -7.86 -4.27 -17.43
CA VAL A 219 -7.04 -4.39 -18.66
C VAL A 219 -5.68 -3.72 -18.48
N GLY A 220 -4.78 -3.82 -19.47
CA GLY A 220 -3.46 -3.19 -19.42
C GLY A 220 -2.60 -3.70 -18.26
N HIS A 221 -1.81 -2.79 -17.67
CA HIS A 221 -0.96 -3.13 -16.52
C HIS A 221 -1.77 -3.47 -15.25
N ALA A 222 -2.95 -2.89 -15.07
CA ALA A 222 -3.87 -3.25 -14.00
C ALA A 222 -4.26 -4.75 -14.06
N GLY A 223 -4.58 -5.26 -15.25
CA GLY A 223 -4.90 -6.69 -15.46
C GLY A 223 -3.70 -7.59 -15.20
N VAL A 224 -2.51 -7.22 -15.68
CA VAL A 224 -1.26 -7.97 -15.44
C VAL A 224 -0.94 -7.98 -13.94
N THR A 225 -1.08 -6.85 -13.27
CA THR A 225 -0.85 -6.71 -11.81
C THR A 225 -1.81 -7.59 -11.02
N LEU A 226 -3.09 -7.57 -11.37
CA LEU A 226 -4.09 -8.43 -10.74
C LEU A 226 -3.74 -9.91 -10.87
N LYS A 227 -3.41 -10.36 -12.08
CA LYS A 227 -3.02 -11.77 -12.32
C LYS A 227 -1.80 -12.16 -11.48
N ARG A 228 -0.72 -11.37 -11.54
CA ARG A 228 0.51 -11.65 -10.77
C ARG A 228 0.25 -11.68 -9.26
N PHE A 229 -0.57 -10.78 -8.76
CA PHE A 229 -0.90 -10.75 -7.33
C PHE A 229 -1.74 -11.96 -6.91
N VAL A 230 -2.71 -12.37 -7.71
CA VAL A 230 -3.49 -13.59 -7.46
C VAL A 230 -2.63 -14.85 -7.52
N ASP A 231 -1.67 -14.91 -8.45
CA ASP A 231 -0.72 -16.03 -8.53
C ASP A 231 0.15 -16.13 -7.25
N ILE A 232 0.50 -14.98 -6.63
CA ILE A 232 1.21 -14.96 -5.34
C ILE A 232 0.28 -15.42 -4.19
N ILE A 233 -0.98 -15.02 -4.20
CA ILE A 233 -1.95 -15.47 -3.19
C ILE A 233 -2.15 -17.00 -3.24
N ARG A 234 -2.06 -17.60 -4.42
CA ARG A 234 -2.33 -19.04 -4.64
C ARG A 234 -1.12 -19.96 -4.47
N LYS A 235 0.09 -19.39 -4.35
CA LYS A 235 1.32 -20.17 -4.09
C LYS A 235 1.29 -20.83 -2.74
#